data_2a0afe05ca360a22cdf547020b9a0a7f
#
_entry.id   2a0afe05ca360a22cdf547020b9a0a7f
#
_cell.length_a   1.000
_cell.length_b   1.000
_cell.length_c   1.000
_cell.angle_alpha   90.00
_cell.angle_beta   90.00
_cell.angle_gamma   90.00
#
_symmetry.space_group_name_H-M   'P 1'
#
loop_
_entity.id
_entity.type
_entity.pdbx_description
1 polymer ?
#
loop_
_entity_poly.entity_id
_entity_poly.type
_entity_poly.pdbx_seq_one_letter_code
_entity_poly.pdbx_strand_id
1 'polypeptide(L)'
;MDADKLVSVYVKIRDAKAAKTKEMEDAIKALDDQLDTIEQELLDICKATGQDGGKTASGSFTRSVKTRYWSSDWDSMYAFIKDYDVPQILERRIAQNVFKEFLNDNPGFLPEGVNLESKYSITVRRSSK
;
A
#
# COMPACT_ATOMS: atom_id res chain seq x y z
N MET A 1 30.05 -10.75 23.07
CA MET A 1 29.19 -9.87 22.25
C MET A 1 28.46 -8.90 23.18
N ASP A 2 28.61 -7.62 22.96
CA ASP A 2 28.07 -6.57 23.83
C ASP A 2 26.72 -6.09 23.27
N ALA A 3 25.67 -6.29 24.04
CA ALA A 3 24.32 -5.90 23.62
C ALA A 3 24.17 -4.38 23.43
N ASP A 4 24.78 -3.58 24.30
CA ASP A 4 24.73 -2.12 24.16
C ASP A 4 25.37 -1.65 22.85
N LYS A 5 26.50 -2.22 22.50
CA LYS A 5 27.19 -1.92 21.25
C LYS A 5 26.32 -2.31 20.02
N LEU A 6 25.70 -3.48 20.08
CA LEU A 6 24.81 -3.94 19.00
C LEU A 6 23.61 -3.02 18.86
N VAL A 7 22.98 -2.61 19.94
CA VAL A 7 21.85 -1.67 19.91
C VAL A 7 22.30 -0.32 19.34
N SER A 8 23.45 0.19 19.77
CA SER A 8 23.99 1.46 19.26
C SER A 8 24.20 1.42 17.73
N VAL A 9 24.83 0.35 17.25
CA VAL A 9 25.07 0.19 15.81
C VAL A 9 23.74 0.02 15.06
N TYR A 10 22.81 -0.75 15.61
CA TYR A 10 21.48 -0.93 15.00
C TYR A 10 20.77 0.41 14.82
N VAL A 11 20.75 1.25 15.87
CA VAL A 11 20.11 2.57 15.81
C VAL A 11 20.76 3.45 14.74
N LYS A 12 22.08 3.45 14.66
CA LYS A 12 22.81 4.22 13.63
C LYS A 12 22.44 3.78 12.22
N ILE A 13 22.38 2.47 11.99
CA ILE A 13 22.03 1.92 10.68
C ILE A 13 20.59 2.24 10.34
N ARG A 14 19.69 2.09 11.30
CA ARG A 14 18.26 2.41 11.11
C ARG A 14 18.08 3.88 10.75
N ASP A 15 18.76 4.79 11.46
CA ASP A 15 18.67 6.22 11.17
C ASP A 15 19.24 6.56 9.78
N ALA A 16 20.36 5.94 9.40
CA ALA A 16 20.92 6.11 8.07
C ALA A 16 19.98 5.61 6.98
N LYS A 17 19.32 4.48 7.22
CA LYS A 17 18.31 3.93 6.29
C LYS A 17 17.12 4.88 6.16
N ALA A 18 16.62 5.42 7.26
CA ALA A 18 15.50 6.36 7.24
C ALA A 18 15.84 7.63 6.47
N ALA A 19 17.06 8.17 6.66
CA ALA A 19 17.52 9.35 5.95
C ALA A 19 17.61 9.09 4.44
N LYS A 20 18.14 7.93 4.04
CA LYS A 20 18.23 7.56 2.62
C LYS A 20 16.85 7.37 2.00
N THR A 21 15.94 6.73 2.71
CA THR A 21 14.56 6.54 2.25
C THR A 21 13.90 7.89 1.99
N LYS A 22 14.02 8.82 2.92
CA LYS A 22 13.46 10.17 2.75
C LYS A 22 14.05 10.90 1.56
N GLU A 23 15.37 10.85 1.41
CA GLU A 23 16.09 11.47 0.30
C GLU A 23 15.58 10.92 -1.04
N MET A 24 15.43 9.60 -1.12
CA MET A 24 14.92 8.94 -2.33
C MET A 24 13.44 9.29 -2.59
N GLU A 25 12.61 9.29 -1.57
CA GLU A 25 11.20 9.67 -1.70
C GLU A 25 11.04 11.11 -2.19
N ASP A 26 11.83 12.04 -1.64
CA ASP A 26 11.81 13.44 -2.06
C ASP A 26 12.24 13.60 -3.52
N ALA A 27 13.26 12.87 -3.94
CA ALA A 27 13.71 12.88 -5.33
C ALA A 27 12.66 12.32 -6.29
N ILE A 28 12.03 11.22 -5.90
CA ILE A 28 10.94 10.60 -6.69
C ILE A 28 9.75 11.54 -6.77
N LYS A 29 9.38 12.18 -5.67
CA LYS A 29 8.27 13.14 -5.67
C LYS A 29 8.51 14.28 -6.64
N ALA A 30 9.72 14.81 -6.68
CA ALA A 30 10.06 15.89 -7.62
C ALA A 30 9.90 15.45 -9.07
N LEU A 31 10.29 14.21 -9.39
CA LEU A 31 10.13 13.65 -10.74
C LEU A 31 8.65 13.38 -11.05
N ASP A 32 7.90 12.86 -10.09
CA ASP A 32 6.46 12.62 -10.26
C ASP A 32 5.72 13.92 -10.51
N ASP A 33 6.06 14.99 -9.81
CA ASP A 33 5.45 16.31 -10.04
C ASP A 33 5.70 16.80 -11.46
N GLN A 34 6.90 16.55 -12.02
CA GLN A 34 7.22 16.89 -13.41
C GLN A 34 6.41 16.04 -14.39
N LEU A 35 6.30 14.75 -14.14
CA LEU A 35 5.49 13.84 -14.96
C LEU A 35 4.01 14.24 -14.94
N ASP A 36 3.49 14.60 -13.78
CA ASP A 36 2.10 15.04 -13.64
C ASP A 36 1.82 16.29 -14.47
N THR A 37 2.75 17.24 -14.48
CA THR A 37 2.64 18.45 -15.29
C THR A 37 2.57 18.12 -16.77
N ILE A 38 3.44 17.22 -17.25
CA ILE A 38 3.46 16.79 -18.65
C ILE A 38 2.19 16.02 -19.01
N GLU A 39 1.74 15.13 -18.12
CA GLU A 39 0.49 14.39 -18.33
C GLU A 39 -0.69 15.35 -18.46
N GLN A 40 -0.74 16.39 -17.63
CA GLN A 40 -1.81 17.38 -17.74
C GLN A 40 -1.78 18.11 -19.06
N GLU A 41 -0.60 18.47 -19.55
CA GLU A 41 -0.45 19.11 -20.87
C GLU A 41 -0.91 18.19 -21.99
N LEU A 42 -0.61 16.88 -21.91
CA LEU A 42 -1.07 15.90 -22.88
C LEU A 42 -2.59 15.73 -22.85
N LEU A 43 -3.19 15.76 -21.64
CA LEU A 43 -4.65 15.76 -21.51
C LEU A 43 -5.27 17.01 -22.14
N ASP A 44 -4.64 18.16 -22.00
CA ASP A 44 -5.10 19.40 -22.63
C ASP A 44 -5.05 19.31 -24.15
N ILE A 45 -4.02 18.66 -24.71
CA ILE A 45 -3.93 18.39 -26.15
C ILE A 45 -5.08 17.49 -26.61
N CYS A 46 -5.38 16.43 -25.88
CA CYS A 46 -6.51 15.55 -26.18
C CYS A 46 -7.83 16.31 -26.17
N LYS A 47 -8.01 17.19 -25.19
CA LYS A 47 -9.21 18.03 -25.08
C LYS A 47 -9.33 19.00 -26.25
N ALA A 48 -8.22 19.63 -26.64
CA ALA A 48 -8.21 20.61 -27.73
C ALA A 48 -8.45 19.95 -29.10
N THR A 49 -7.90 18.74 -29.33
CA THR A 49 -8.02 18.02 -30.59
C THR A 49 -9.27 17.15 -30.68
N GLY A 50 -9.90 16.82 -29.56
CA GLY A 50 -11.01 15.89 -29.49
C GLY A 50 -10.60 14.43 -29.70
N GLN A 51 -9.30 14.13 -29.66
CA GLN A 51 -8.75 12.79 -29.86
C GLN A 51 -8.31 12.19 -28.55
N ASP A 52 -8.36 10.87 -28.43
CA ASP A 52 -7.98 10.14 -27.21
C ASP A 52 -6.49 9.82 -27.16
N GLY A 53 -5.69 10.40 -28.04
CA GLY A 53 -4.25 10.19 -28.02
C GLY A 53 -3.59 10.62 -29.30
N GLY A 54 -2.33 10.23 -29.46
CA GLY A 54 -1.55 10.54 -30.65
C GLY A 54 -0.26 9.74 -30.69
N LYS A 55 0.36 9.73 -31.88
CA LYS A 55 1.67 9.12 -32.12
C LYS A 55 2.67 10.22 -32.44
N THR A 56 3.85 10.10 -31.87
CA THR A 56 4.97 11.01 -32.12
C THR A 56 6.23 10.20 -32.45
N ALA A 57 7.28 10.88 -32.88
CA ALA A 57 8.55 10.22 -33.12
C ALA A 57 9.13 9.61 -31.84
N SER A 58 8.82 10.17 -30.66
CA SER A 58 9.32 9.69 -29.37
C SER A 58 8.47 8.60 -28.74
N GLY A 59 7.26 8.37 -29.22
CA GLY A 59 6.33 7.39 -28.68
C GLY A 59 4.88 7.81 -28.90
N SER A 60 3.98 7.15 -28.19
CA SER A 60 2.56 7.43 -28.28
C SER A 60 1.98 7.73 -26.90
N PHE A 61 0.86 8.43 -26.88
CA PHE A 61 0.10 8.69 -25.66
C PHE A 61 -1.38 8.41 -25.91
N THR A 62 -2.07 8.00 -24.85
CA THR A 62 -3.49 7.64 -24.92
C THR A 62 -4.20 8.15 -23.67
N ARG A 63 -5.32 8.84 -23.89
CA ARG A 63 -6.22 9.21 -22.79
C ARG A 63 -7.16 8.04 -22.53
N SER A 64 -7.21 7.59 -21.28
CA SER A 64 -8.15 6.55 -20.86
C SER A 64 -8.88 6.97 -19.59
N VAL A 65 -10.03 6.36 -19.34
CA VAL A 65 -10.78 6.58 -18.11
C VAL A 65 -10.33 5.56 -17.08
N LYS A 66 -9.85 6.06 -15.93
CA LYS A 66 -9.52 5.21 -14.78
C LYS A 66 -10.67 5.29 -13.81
N THR A 67 -11.24 4.14 -13.48
CA THR A 67 -12.35 4.04 -12.54
C THR A 67 -11.88 3.38 -11.26
N ARG A 68 -12.31 3.92 -10.12
CA ARG A 68 -11.99 3.41 -8.80
C ARG A 68 -13.27 3.15 -8.04
N TYR A 69 -13.33 2.02 -7.34
CA TYR A 69 -14.46 1.63 -6.53
C TYR A 69 -14.03 1.59 -5.07
N TRP A 70 -14.82 2.20 -4.18
CA TRP A 70 -14.58 2.12 -2.75
C TRP A 70 -15.90 2.20 -2.02
N SER A 71 -15.90 1.87 -0.71
CA SER A 71 -17.10 1.94 0.12
C SER A 71 -16.90 2.93 1.26
N SER A 72 -17.91 3.75 1.50
CA SER A 72 -18.03 4.59 2.69
C SER A 72 -19.03 4.03 3.70
N ASP A 73 -19.71 2.93 3.36
CA ASP A 73 -20.69 2.25 4.20
C ASP A 73 -20.47 0.74 4.08
N TRP A 74 -19.67 0.20 4.99
CA TRP A 74 -19.31 -1.22 4.96
C TRP A 74 -20.45 -2.13 5.34
N ASP A 75 -21.40 -1.68 6.16
CA ASP A 75 -22.57 -2.51 6.50
C ASP A 75 -23.42 -2.78 5.26
N SER A 76 -23.65 -1.76 4.45
CA SER A 76 -24.33 -1.92 3.16
C SER A 76 -23.53 -2.79 2.21
N MET A 77 -22.19 -2.65 2.23
CA MET A 77 -21.31 -3.44 1.38
C MET A 77 -21.36 -4.92 1.75
N TYR A 78 -21.33 -5.24 3.04
CA TYR A 78 -21.45 -6.62 3.52
C TYR A 78 -22.81 -7.22 3.18
N ALA A 79 -23.88 -6.45 3.32
CA ALA A 79 -25.22 -6.91 2.93
C ALA A 79 -25.27 -7.24 1.43
N PHE A 80 -24.69 -6.39 0.60
CA PHE A 80 -24.59 -6.63 -0.84
C PHE A 80 -23.82 -7.93 -1.15
N ILE A 81 -22.67 -8.13 -0.52
CA ILE A 81 -21.84 -9.33 -0.71
C ILE A 81 -22.63 -10.58 -0.34
N LYS A 82 -23.36 -10.53 0.76
CA LYS A 82 -24.16 -11.64 1.24
C LYS A 82 -25.34 -11.92 0.30
N ASP A 83 -26.06 -10.88 -0.10
CA ASP A 83 -27.26 -11.02 -0.94
C ASP A 83 -26.93 -11.57 -2.33
N TYR A 84 -25.78 -11.18 -2.90
CA TYR A 84 -25.36 -11.63 -4.22
C TYR A 84 -24.35 -12.76 -4.18
N ASP A 85 -23.90 -13.17 -2.99
CA ASP A 85 -22.93 -14.25 -2.78
C ASP A 85 -21.65 -14.02 -3.59
N VAL A 86 -21.05 -12.83 -3.44
CA VAL A 86 -19.88 -12.41 -4.21
C VAL A 86 -18.72 -11.96 -3.31
N PRO A 87 -18.25 -12.80 -2.35
CA PRO A 87 -17.13 -12.42 -1.49
C PRO A 87 -15.83 -12.17 -2.27
N GLN A 88 -15.73 -12.70 -3.49
CA GLN A 88 -14.54 -12.56 -4.34
C GLN A 88 -14.30 -11.14 -4.84
N ILE A 89 -15.25 -10.21 -4.64
CA ILE A 89 -15.02 -8.80 -4.98
C ILE A 89 -14.12 -8.09 -3.97
N LEU A 90 -13.86 -8.71 -2.83
CA LEU A 90 -12.93 -8.21 -1.82
C LEU A 90 -11.55 -8.83 -2.04
N GLU A 91 -10.52 -8.09 -1.65
CA GLU A 91 -9.15 -8.61 -1.68
C GLU A 91 -8.98 -9.77 -0.69
N ARG A 92 -8.16 -10.75 -1.06
CA ARG A 92 -7.91 -11.94 -0.24
C ARG A 92 -6.85 -11.63 0.82
N ARG A 93 -7.26 -10.93 1.86
CA ARG A 93 -6.37 -10.54 2.94
C ARG A 93 -7.08 -10.69 4.28
N ILE A 94 -6.40 -11.38 5.22
CA ILE A 94 -6.91 -11.55 6.57
C ILE A 94 -6.50 -10.32 7.40
N ALA A 95 -7.47 -9.70 8.08
CA ALA A 95 -7.20 -8.65 9.05
C ALA A 95 -6.59 -9.29 10.30
N GLN A 96 -5.28 -9.15 10.48
CA GLN A 96 -4.51 -9.92 11.46
C GLN A 96 -5.01 -9.73 12.89
N ASN A 97 -5.20 -8.48 13.32
CA ASN A 97 -5.62 -8.21 14.70
C ASN A 97 -7.05 -8.64 14.97
N VAL A 98 -7.96 -8.39 14.03
CA VAL A 98 -9.37 -8.79 14.16
C VAL A 98 -9.49 -10.31 14.20
N PHE A 99 -8.73 -11.01 13.35
CA PHE A 99 -8.73 -12.46 13.32
C PHE A 99 -8.12 -13.05 14.60
N LYS A 100 -7.07 -12.42 15.14
CA LYS A 100 -6.47 -12.81 16.39
C LYS A 100 -7.46 -12.71 17.56
N GLU A 101 -8.24 -11.63 17.60
CA GLU A 101 -9.31 -11.47 18.60
C GLU A 101 -10.36 -12.56 18.49
N PHE A 102 -10.76 -12.88 17.28
CA PHE A 102 -11.72 -13.98 17.03
C PHE A 102 -11.18 -15.30 17.58
N LEU A 103 -9.91 -15.62 17.34
CA LEU A 103 -9.30 -16.84 17.85
C LEU A 103 -9.17 -16.85 19.36
N ASN A 104 -8.94 -15.70 19.98
CA ASN A 104 -8.89 -15.58 21.44
C ASN A 104 -10.28 -15.83 22.07
N ASP A 105 -11.33 -15.36 21.40
CA ASP A 105 -12.71 -15.56 21.84
C ASP A 105 -13.22 -16.98 21.56
N ASN A 106 -12.57 -17.69 20.66
CA ASN A 106 -12.92 -19.05 20.25
C ASN A 106 -11.69 -19.96 20.33
N PRO A 107 -11.18 -20.22 21.56
CA PRO A 107 -9.95 -21.00 21.73
C PRO A 107 -10.08 -22.41 21.17
N GLY A 108 -9.01 -22.88 20.54
CA GLY A 108 -8.97 -24.21 19.93
C GLY A 108 -9.64 -24.31 18.57
N PHE A 109 -10.17 -23.20 18.05
CA PHE A 109 -10.81 -23.18 16.74
C PHE A 109 -9.90 -22.46 15.72
N LEU A 110 -9.32 -23.23 14.80
CA LEU A 110 -8.59 -22.68 13.66
C LEU A 110 -9.38 -23.08 12.40
N PRO A 111 -9.97 -22.13 11.66
CA PRO A 111 -10.74 -22.47 10.47
C PRO A 111 -9.92 -23.23 9.45
N GLU A 112 -10.56 -24.14 8.74
CA GLU A 112 -9.95 -24.84 7.62
C GLU A 112 -9.53 -23.82 6.56
N GLY A 113 -8.37 -24.02 5.98
CA GLY A 113 -7.81 -23.11 4.98
C GLY A 113 -6.96 -21.97 5.56
N VAL A 114 -6.85 -21.87 6.90
CA VAL A 114 -6.01 -20.88 7.55
C VAL A 114 -4.73 -21.54 8.02
N ASN A 115 -3.59 -20.96 7.65
CA ASN A 115 -2.28 -21.36 8.12
C ASN A 115 -1.81 -20.39 9.20
N LEU A 116 -1.11 -20.92 10.19
CA LEU A 116 -0.59 -20.14 11.30
C LEU A 116 0.91 -20.35 11.44
N GLU A 117 1.65 -19.26 11.56
CA GLU A 117 3.08 -19.26 11.83
C GLU A 117 3.38 -18.25 12.91
N SER A 118 4.19 -18.65 13.87
CA SER A 118 4.66 -17.75 14.94
C SER A 118 6.18 -17.82 15.00
N LYS A 119 6.82 -16.65 15.16
CA LYS A 119 8.27 -16.57 15.29
C LYS A 119 8.65 -15.48 16.28
N TYR A 120 9.81 -15.65 16.91
CA TYR A 120 10.37 -14.60 17.74
C TYR A 120 10.88 -13.47 16.87
N SER A 121 10.73 -12.25 17.35
CA SER A 121 11.25 -11.06 16.69
C SER A 121 11.91 -10.15 17.71
N ILE A 122 12.79 -9.28 17.25
CA ILE A 122 13.48 -8.31 18.08
C ILE A 122 12.96 -6.92 17.76
N THR A 123 12.63 -6.17 18.79
CA THR A 123 12.28 -4.76 18.68
C THR A 123 13.38 -3.94 19.38
N VAL A 124 13.90 -2.97 18.67
CA VAL A 124 14.92 -2.07 19.23
C VAL A 124 14.30 -0.69 19.39
N ARG A 125 14.41 -0.12 20.58
CA ARG A 125 13.94 1.23 20.88
C ARG A 125 15.12 2.08 21.31
N ARG A 126 15.13 3.33 20.86
CA ARG A 126 16.13 4.30 21.28
C ARG A 126 15.93 4.62 22.76
N SER A 127 17.03 4.84 23.47
CA SER A 127 16.96 5.32 24.85
C SER A 127 16.23 6.66 24.89
N SER A 128 15.40 6.86 25.93
CA SER A 128 14.58 8.06 26.08
C SER A 128 15.36 9.29 26.56
N LYS A 129 16.67 9.18 26.72
CA LYS A 129 17.53 10.31 27.08
C LYS A 129 18.23 10.91 25.86
#